data_1ee5dcd3a7dd42ecada6b463edc9e8ca
#
_entry.id   1ee5dcd3a7dd42ecada6b463edc9e8ca
#
_cell.length_a   1.000
_cell.length_b   1.000
_cell.length_c   1.000
_cell.angle_alpha   90.00
_cell.angle_beta   90.00
_cell.angle_gamma   90.00
#
_symmetry.space_group_name_H-M   'P 1'
#
loop_
_entity.id
_entity.type
_entity.pdbx_description
1 polymer ?
#
loop_
_entity_poly.entity_id
_entity_poly.type
_entity_poly.pdbx_seq_one_letter_code
_entity_poly.pdbx_strand_id
1 'polypeptide(L)'
;SARCYSCGGKASLERICAKCGRATREERHCDVPTQNYDYRPIDIISVMEKMKSDLGFLPPDLKGVKGLFSDNRIPERLEKGFLRAKHMVYVYKDGTCRFDATNAPLTHFRISEINQTPEGIRKLGYEKDHEGKPITSGSQVVALMPQDILISRHGLEYIAKVARFIDDLLVNLYGLPPFYKAEKDEDLIGHLVVGLSPHTSACVLARIIGYTDANLGYAHPYFHTAKRRNCDGDEDAVMLLMDALLNFSRSYLSTKRGGTMDAPLLLTPKIDPQEVDDEVHGMEAARKYPLEFYEACEKLSYPGEVRLRLVKDLLGKPEQYEDLNFMFDTATLNAGPMVTNYIRLDSIPEKIEAEFALHALIRAVDSRDAAERLILSHFIPDIYGNLRSFSRQGFRCVDCNEIYRRPPLIGKCSRCGGKILLTINKGGIEKYLKVSMKMVDDYALPAYLKQRLQLVEREIKSVFEDEKVQQKGLSDFM
;
A
#
# COMPACT_ATOMS: atom_id res chain seq x y z
N SER A 1 -12.93 27.85 -22.46
CA SER A 1 -14.39 27.98 -22.42
C SER A 1 -14.97 26.92 -21.51
N ALA A 2 -15.75 27.33 -20.52
CA ALA A 2 -16.45 26.39 -19.65
C ALA A 2 -17.49 25.57 -20.46
N ARG A 3 -17.66 24.32 -20.08
CA ARG A 3 -18.68 23.43 -20.65
C ARG A 3 -19.64 22.99 -19.57
N CYS A 4 -20.91 22.89 -19.92
CA CYS A 4 -21.92 22.37 -19.02
C CYS A 4 -21.65 20.88 -18.72
N TYR A 5 -21.63 20.50 -17.47
CA TYR A 5 -21.40 19.12 -17.05
C TYR A 5 -22.50 18.15 -17.51
N SER A 6 -23.74 18.63 -17.58
CA SER A 6 -24.90 17.80 -17.93
C SER A 6 -25.09 17.60 -19.42
N CYS A 7 -24.78 18.59 -20.28
CA CYS A 7 -25.05 18.51 -21.71
C CYS A 7 -23.83 18.71 -22.61
N GLY A 8 -22.64 18.97 -22.04
CA GLY A 8 -21.40 19.21 -22.78
C GLY A 8 -21.38 20.51 -23.60
N GLY A 9 -22.48 21.28 -23.62
CA GLY A 9 -22.58 22.53 -24.36
C GLY A 9 -21.68 23.63 -23.83
N LYS A 10 -21.40 24.65 -24.65
CA LYS A 10 -20.67 25.85 -24.21
C LYS A 10 -21.44 26.53 -23.10
N ALA A 11 -20.78 26.72 -21.94
CA ALA A 11 -21.33 27.47 -20.82
C ALA A 11 -20.57 28.80 -20.66
N SER A 12 -21.26 29.88 -20.35
CA SER A 12 -20.66 31.11 -19.90
C SER A 12 -20.40 31.02 -18.41
N LEU A 13 -19.18 31.38 -17.97
CA LEU A 13 -18.90 31.57 -16.54
C LEU A 13 -19.69 32.81 -16.08
N GLU A 14 -20.48 32.67 -15.02
CA GLU A 14 -21.01 33.83 -14.32
C GLU A 14 -19.85 34.62 -13.73
N ARG A 15 -19.91 35.92 -13.89
CA ARG A 15 -18.95 36.89 -13.34
C ARG A 15 -19.61 37.61 -12.17
N ILE A 16 -18.82 38.01 -11.22
CA ILE A 16 -19.29 38.69 -10.02
C ILE A 16 -18.77 40.13 -10.05
N CYS A 17 -19.65 41.10 -9.80
CA CYS A 17 -19.23 42.48 -9.62
C CYS A 17 -18.59 42.67 -8.26
N ALA A 18 -17.31 43.07 -8.22
CA ALA A 18 -16.59 43.33 -6.98
C ALA A 18 -17.19 44.42 -6.10
N LYS A 19 -17.98 45.34 -6.69
CA LYS A 19 -18.60 46.48 -5.98
C LYS A 19 -19.93 46.11 -5.31
N CYS A 20 -20.81 45.37 -5.97
CA CYS A 20 -22.13 45.05 -5.45
C CYS A 20 -22.41 43.55 -5.22
N GLY A 21 -21.47 42.65 -5.52
CA GLY A 21 -21.60 41.22 -5.33
C GLY A 21 -22.57 40.53 -6.31
N ARG A 22 -23.17 41.25 -7.26
CA ARG A 22 -24.19 40.70 -8.18
C ARG A 22 -23.56 39.83 -9.26
N ALA A 23 -24.12 38.66 -9.46
CA ALA A 23 -23.76 37.79 -10.58
C ALA A 23 -24.26 38.43 -11.90
N THR A 24 -23.39 38.51 -12.90
CA THR A 24 -23.65 39.09 -14.22
C THR A 24 -22.88 38.35 -15.31
N ARG A 25 -23.28 38.54 -16.55
CA ARG A 25 -22.52 38.02 -17.71
C ARG A 25 -21.68 39.10 -18.37
N GLU A 26 -21.82 40.35 -17.92
CA GLU A 26 -21.10 41.49 -18.46
C GLU A 26 -19.68 41.58 -17.95
N GLU A 27 -18.77 42.10 -18.77
CA GLU A 27 -17.36 42.32 -18.39
C GLU A 27 -17.15 43.50 -17.42
N ARG A 28 -18.15 44.42 -17.38
CA ARG A 28 -18.19 45.53 -16.44
C ARG A 28 -19.59 45.67 -15.87
N HIS A 29 -19.67 45.98 -14.58
CA HIS A 29 -20.89 46.28 -13.87
C HIS A 29 -20.59 47.27 -12.73
N CYS A 30 -21.47 48.23 -12.50
CA CYS A 30 -21.23 49.34 -11.54
C CYS A 30 -19.90 50.08 -11.78
N ASP A 31 -19.52 50.26 -13.04
CA ASP A 31 -18.31 50.95 -13.51
C ASP A 31 -16.98 50.26 -13.11
N VAL A 32 -17.04 49.02 -12.60
CA VAL A 32 -15.88 48.20 -12.29
C VAL A 32 -15.82 46.94 -13.16
N PRO A 33 -14.63 46.42 -13.46
CA PRO A 33 -14.51 45.15 -14.15
C PRO A 33 -15.11 44.03 -13.28
N THR A 34 -15.85 43.12 -13.91
CA THR A 34 -16.40 41.95 -13.24
C THR A 34 -15.39 40.83 -13.28
N GLN A 35 -15.35 40.02 -12.21
CA GLN A 35 -14.42 38.89 -12.07
C GLN A 35 -15.20 37.57 -12.11
N ASN A 36 -14.53 36.53 -12.59
CA ASN A 36 -15.04 35.17 -12.63
C ASN A 36 -14.64 34.32 -11.41
N TYR A 37 -14.21 34.99 -10.36
CA TYR A 37 -13.86 34.40 -9.07
C TYR A 37 -14.42 35.27 -7.95
N ASP A 38 -14.67 34.64 -6.81
CA ASP A 38 -15.14 35.31 -5.59
C ASP A 38 -14.18 35.00 -4.46
N TYR A 39 -13.87 36.00 -3.64
CA TYR A 39 -13.13 35.83 -2.41
C TYR A 39 -14.12 35.62 -1.27
N ARG A 40 -14.20 34.40 -0.77
CA ARG A 40 -15.00 34.10 0.41
C ARG A 40 -14.06 33.87 1.58
N PRO A 41 -14.11 34.70 2.62
CA PRO A 41 -13.38 34.43 3.84
C PRO A 41 -13.93 33.14 4.47
N ILE A 42 -13.04 32.26 4.89
CA ILE A 42 -13.41 31.09 5.70
C ILE A 42 -13.27 31.55 7.15
N ASP A 43 -14.36 31.66 7.85
CA ASP A 43 -14.38 31.97 9.27
C ASP A 43 -14.03 30.73 10.08
N ILE A 44 -12.73 30.53 10.25
CA ILE A 44 -12.17 29.39 10.98
C ILE A 44 -12.59 29.43 12.46
N ILE A 45 -12.73 30.60 13.06
CA ILE A 45 -13.07 30.77 14.47
C ILE A 45 -14.49 30.27 14.71
N SER A 46 -15.46 30.72 13.92
CA SER A 46 -16.85 30.25 14.04
C SER A 46 -16.98 28.74 13.80
N VAL A 47 -16.21 28.18 12.86
CA VAL A 47 -16.19 26.72 12.66
C VAL A 47 -15.65 26.00 13.90
N MET A 48 -14.55 26.51 14.48
CA MET A 48 -13.96 25.92 15.69
C MET A 48 -14.90 26.01 16.90
N GLU A 49 -15.55 27.15 17.10
CA GLU A 49 -16.50 27.35 18.20
C GLU A 49 -17.72 26.41 18.05
N LYS A 50 -18.25 26.29 16.85
CA LYS A 50 -19.31 25.32 16.54
C LYS A 50 -18.87 23.91 16.86
N MET A 51 -17.71 23.48 16.38
CA MET A 51 -17.21 22.14 16.64
C MET A 51 -16.95 21.89 18.13
N LYS A 52 -16.46 22.90 18.85
CA LYS A 52 -16.31 22.81 20.32
C LYS A 52 -17.66 22.64 21.01
N SER A 53 -18.69 23.33 20.55
CA SER A 53 -20.07 23.17 21.07
C SER A 53 -20.62 21.77 20.77
N ASP A 54 -20.45 21.30 19.53
CA ASP A 54 -21.02 20.02 19.09
C ASP A 54 -20.29 18.81 19.69
N LEU A 55 -18.97 18.89 19.91
CA LEU A 55 -18.16 17.82 20.47
C LEU A 55 -17.97 17.89 21.98
N GLY A 56 -18.26 19.04 22.61
CA GLY A 56 -18.00 19.29 24.02
C GLY A 56 -16.52 19.55 24.38
N PHE A 57 -15.59 19.42 23.42
CA PHE A 57 -14.15 19.71 23.58
C PHE A 57 -13.50 20.06 22.24
N LEU A 58 -12.29 20.62 22.29
CA LEU A 58 -11.43 20.77 21.10
C LEU A 58 -10.24 19.83 21.25
N PRO A 59 -10.03 18.92 20.27
CA PRO A 59 -8.82 18.10 20.28
C PRO A 59 -7.56 19.00 20.12
N PRO A 60 -6.42 18.63 20.72
CA PRO A 60 -5.17 19.41 20.65
C PRO A 60 -4.61 19.49 19.24
N ASP A 61 -4.85 18.45 18.43
CA ASP A 61 -4.37 18.33 17.06
C ASP A 61 -5.51 18.17 16.07
N LEU A 62 -5.37 18.82 14.91
CA LEU A 62 -6.28 18.67 13.78
C LEU A 62 -5.74 17.64 12.78
N LYS A 63 -6.47 16.56 12.56
CA LYS A 63 -6.08 15.50 11.60
C LYS A 63 -6.71 15.72 10.21
N GLY A 64 -6.20 16.72 9.51
CA GLY A 64 -6.62 17.07 8.15
C GLY A 64 -5.67 16.54 7.06
N VAL A 65 -6.11 16.60 5.81
CA VAL A 65 -5.27 16.25 4.66
C VAL A 65 -4.09 17.21 4.58
N LYS A 66 -2.89 16.69 4.35
CA LYS A 66 -1.68 17.52 4.21
C LYS A 66 -1.87 18.53 3.07
N GLY A 67 -1.64 19.81 3.36
CA GLY A 67 -1.87 20.90 2.41
C GLY A 67 -3.35 21.29 2.32
N LEU A 68 -4.07 21.19 3.42
CA LEU A 68 -5.49 21.55 3.57
C LEU A 68 -5.83 22.92 2.98
N PHE A 69 -4.94 23.89 3.14
CA PHE A 69 -5.05 25.23 2.56
C PHE A 69 -3.85 25.49 1.64
N SER A 70 -3.88 25.02 0.41
CA SER A 70 -2.85 25.28 -0.57
C SER A 70 -3.44 25.88 -1.84
N ASP A 71 -2.67 26.70 -2.54
CA ASP A 71 -3.06 27.37 -3.80
C ASP A 71 -3.48 26.39 -4.91
N ASN A 72 -3.09 25.14 -4.80
CA ASN A 72 -3.24 24.13 -5.85
C ASN A 72 -4.25 23.00 -5.49
N ARG A 73 -4.93 23.11 -4.35
CA ARG A 73 -5.84 22.05 -3.88
C ARG A 73 -7.14 22.63 -3.34
N ILE A 74 -8.23 21.91 -3.54
CA ILE A 74 -9.50 22.24 -2.87
C ILE A 74 -9.31 21.95 -1.38
N PRO A 75 -9.59 22.94 -0.49
CA PRO A 75 -9.47 22.73 0.94
C PRO A 75 -10.46 21.67 1.43
N GLU A 76 -10.00 20.84 2.35
CA GLU A 76 -10.87 19.94 3.10
C GLU A 76 -11.63 20.73 4.17
N ARG A 77 -12.85 20.33 4.48
CA ARG A 77 -13.60 20.90 5.59
C ARG A 77 -12.95 20.58 6.92
N LEU A 78 -12.75 21.62 7.76
CA LEU A 78 -12.08 21.50 9.05
C LEU A 78 -12.77 20.52 9.99
N GLU A 79 -14.10 20.46 9.93
CA GLU A 79 -14.90 19.55 10.75
C GLU A 79 -14.48 18.10 10.61
N LYS A 80 -14.09 17.67 9.41
CA LYS A 80 -13.55 16.31 9.19
C LYS A 80 -12.28 16.05 10.02
N GLY A 81 -11.39 17.03 10.08
CA GLY A 81 -10.16 16.94 10.86
C GLY A 81 -10.39 16.86 12.36
N PHE A 82 -11.39 17.59 12.88
CA PHE A 82 -11.79 17.51 14.29
C PHE A 82 -12.40 16.15 14.63
N LEU A 83 -13.30 15.63 13.79
CA LEU A 83 -13.92 14.33 13.99
C LEU A 83 -12.90 13.19 13.93
N ARG A 84 -11.93 13.25 13.00
CA ARG A 84 -10.84 12.26 12.96
C ARG A 84 -9.99 12.31 14.23
N ALA A 85 -9.69 13.51 14.73
CA ALA A 85 -8.94 13.65 15.98
C ALA A 85 -9.69 13.10 17.19
N LYS A 86 -11.03 13.32 17.27
CA LYS A 86 -11.91 12.73 18.29
C LYS A 86 -11.79 11.21 18.34
N HIS A 87 -11.82 10.56 17.17
CA HIS A 87 -11.77 9.10 17.07
C HIS A 87 -10.35 8.53 16.97
N MET A 88 -9.31 9.39 17.04
CA MET A 88 -7.90 9.00 16.94
C MET A 88 -7.58 8.24 15.64
N VAL A 89 -8.24 8.59 14.54
CA VAL A 89 -7.98 8.02 13.22
C VAL A 89 -7.09 8.94 12.39
N TYR A 90 -6.30 8.35 11.50
CA TYR A 90 -5.36 9.07 10.63
C TYR A 90 -5.94 9.20 9.22
N VAL A 91 -5.62 10.33 8.56
CA VAL A 91 -6.05 10.59 7.20
C VAL A 91 -4.90 10.37 6.22
N TYR A 92 -5.19 9.70 5.11
CA TYR A 92 -4.26 9.57 4.01
C TYR A 92 -4.32 10.80 3.07
N LYS A 93 -3.34 10.91 2.17
CA LYS A 93 -3.21 12.05 1.23
C LYS A 93 -4.46 12.33 0.38
N ASP A 94 -5.36 11.38 0.22
CA ASP A 94 -6.58 11.43 -0.58
C ASP A 94 -7.86 11.68 0.24
N GLY A 95 -7.75 11.79 1.55
CA GLY A 95 -8.86 12.04 2.47
C GLY A 95 -9.43 10.80 3.16
N THR A 96 -9.02 9.59 2.76
CA THR A 96 -9.49 8.33 3.37
C THR A 96 -8.70 7.95 4.62
N CYS A 97 -9.32 7.16 5.49
CA CYS A 97 -8.70 6.52 6.64
C CYS A 97 -8.45 5.04 6.31
N ARG A 98 -7.24 4.55 6.55
CA ARG A 98 -6.81 3.21 6.14
C ARG A 98 -6.16 2.47 7.28
N PHE A 99 -6.25 1.15 7.22
CA PHE A 99 -5.41 0.23 7.98
C PHE A 99 -4.54 -0.54 6.99
N ASP A 100 -3.23 -0.46 7.18
CA ASP A 100 -2.27 -1.18 6.35
C ASP A 100 -1.85 -2.47 7.06
N ALA A 101 -1.95 -3.60 6.36
CA ALA A 101 -1.59 -4.91 6.87
C ALA A 101 -0.78 -5.71 5.85
N THR A 102 0.16 -6.50 6.33
CA THR A 102 0.83 -7.49 5.50
C THR A 102 -0.20 -8.51 5.01
N ASN A 103 -0.27 -8.75 3.72
CA ASN A 103 -1.18 -9.71 3.14
C ASN A 103 -0.66 -11.15 3.26
N ALA A 104 -1.57 -12.09 3.35
CA ALA A 104 -1.27 -13.51 3.27
C ALA A 104 -2.40 -14.25 2.52
N PRO A 105 -2.05 -15.15 1.61
CA PRO A 105 -3.05 -15.93 0.88
C PRO A 105 -3.69 -16.98 1.78
N LEU A 106 -4.99 -17.16 1.63
CA LEU A 106 -5.76 -18.15 2.34
C LEU A 106 -6.90 -18.67 1.46
N THR A 107 -7.04 -19.97 1.34
CA THR A 107 -8.15 -20.61 0.59
C THR A 107 -9.19 -21.25 1.50
N HIS A 108 -8.80 -21.63 2.72
CA HIS A 108 -9.66 -22.32 3.68
C HIS A 108 -9.34 -21.87 5.11
N PHE A 109 -10.32 -21.93 6.00
CA PHE A 109 -10.17 -21.57 7.41
C PHE A 109 -11.06 -22.46 8.28
N ARG A 110 -10.71 -22.65 9.55
CA ARG A 110 -11.61 -23.18 10.58
C ARG A 110 -12.43 -22.05 11.18
N ILE A 111 -13.72 -22.28 11.36
CA ILE A 111 -14.64 -21.23 11.86
C ILE A 111 -14.18 -20.67 13.22
N SER A 112 -13.68 -21.52 14.11
CA SER A 112 -13.18 -21.10 15.42
C SER A 112 -11.90 -20.24 15.36
N GLU A 113 -11.10 -20.35 14.30
CA GLU A 113 -9.85 -19.59 14.16
C GLU A 113 -10.05 -18.12 13.82
N ILE A 114 -11.23 -17.78 13.30
CA ILE A 114 -11.57 -16.42 12.86
C ILE A 114 -12.56 -15.73 13.80
N ASN A 115 -12.66 -16.21 15.02
CA ASN A 115 -13.57 -15.69 16.06
C ASN A 115 -15.04 -15.67 15.61
N GLN A 116 -15.46 -16.73 14.91
CA GLN A 116 -16.84 -16.88 14.44
C GLN A 116 -17.51 -18.13 15.04
N THR A 117 -18.84 -18.10 14.99
CA THR A 117 -19.69 -19.25 15.32
C THR A 117 -20.27 -19.86 14.04
N PRO A 118 -20.70 -21.15 14.07
CA PRO A 118 -21.41 -21.75 12.94
C PRO A 118 -22.64 -20.94 12.49
N GLU A 119 -23.37 -20.33 13.40
CA GLU A 119 -24.52 -19.47 13.11
C GLU A 119 -24.09 -18.16 12.45
N GLY A 120 -22.99 -17.54 12.94
CA GLY A 120 -22.42 -16.31 12.37
C GLY A 120 -22.00 -16.51 10.93
N ILE A 121 -21.24 -17.57 10.65
CA ILE A 121 -20.78 -17.91 9.31
C ILE A 121 -21.94 -18.23 8.36
N ARG A 122 -22.99 -18.94 8.83
CA ARG A 122 -24.17 -19.17 8.00
C ARG A 122 -24.90 -17.87 7.62
N LYS A 123 -24.99 -16.90 8.53
CA LYS A 123 -25.54 -15.57 8.21
C LYS A 123 -24.73 -14.82 7.15
N LEU A 124 -23.45 -15.12 7.03
CA LEU A 124 -22.56 -14.56 6.00
C LEU A 124 -22.67 -15.31 4.66
N GLY A 125 -23.49 -16.37 4.57
CA GLY A 125 -23.75 -17.11 3.34
C GLY A 125 -22.93 -18.37 3.15
N TYR A 126 -22.24 -18.85 4.18
CA TYR A 126 -21.52 -20.12 4.15
C TYR A 126 -22.42 -21.22 4.70
N GLU A 127 -22.87 -22.12 3.84
CA GLU A 127 -23.82 -23.18 4.20
C GLU A 127 -23.14 -24.52 4.47
N LYS A 128 -22.04 -24.78 3.78
CA LYS A 128 -21.35 -26.08 3.76
C LYS A 128 -19.86 -25.89 4.03
N ASP A 129 -19.27 -26.92 4.62
CA ASP A 129 -17.82 -27.04 4.75
C ASP A 129 -17.17 -27.47 3.42
N HIS A 130 -15.84 -27.55 3.40
CA HIS A 130 -15.06 -27.94 2.20
C HIS A 130 -15.32 -29.38 1.72
N GLU A 131 -16.00 -30.22 2.51
CA GLU A 131 -16.41 -31.57 2.15
C GLU A 131 -17.88 -31.62 1.67
N GLY A 132 -18.58 -30.47 1.66
CA GLY A 132 -19.99 -30.36 1.28
C GLY A 132 -20.98 -30.70 2.40
N LYS A 133 -20.50 -30.87 3.65
CA LYS A 133 -21.36 -31.14 4.82
C LYS A 133 -21.93 -29.82 5.37
N PRO A 134 -23.15 -29.85 5.93
CA PRO A 134 -23.70 -28.66 6.58
C PRO A 134 -22.80 -28.18 7.73
N ILE A 135 -22.70 -26.86 7.89
CA ILE A 135 -21.91 -26.26 8.96
C ILE A 135 -22.66 -26.37 10.29
N THR A 136 -22.07 -27.09 11.23
CA THR A 136 -22.64 -27.36 12.57
C THR A 136 -21.63 -27.13 13.71
N SER A 137 -20.34 -27.16 13.41
CA SER A 137 -19.26 -27.06 14.40
C SER A 137 -18.24 -26.01 14.04
N GLY A 138 -17.67 -25.33 15.03
CA GLY A 138 -16.55 -24.40 14.85
C GLY A 138 -15.24 -25.05 14.36
N SER A 139 -15.12 -26.37 14.49
CA SER A 139 -13.93 -27.11 14.02
C SER A 139 -13.94 -27.42 12.52
N GLN A 140 -15.10 -27.23 11.85
CA GLN A 140 -15.19 -27.48 10.42
C GLN A 140 -14.36 -26.48 9.61
N VAL A 141 -13.75 -26.99 8.54
CA VAL A 141 -12.97 -26.17 7.60
C VAL A 141 -13.88 -25.71 6.47
N VAL A 142 -13.82 -24.45 6.15
CA VAL A 142 -14.67 -23.79 5.16
C VAL A 142 -13.80 -23.17 4.07
N ALA A 143 -14.23 -23.26 2.81
CA ALA A 143 -13.56 -22.58 1.71
C ALA A 143 -13.85 -21.08 1.75
N LEU A 144 -12.79 -20.24 1.70
CA LEU A 144 -12.92 -18.80 1.71
C LEU A 144 -13.45 -18.29 0.37
N MET A 145 -14.50 -17.49 0.40
CA MET A 145 -15.01 -16.83 -0.82
C MET A 145 -14.01 -15.80 -1.32
N PRO A 146 -13.85 -15.61 -2.66
CA PRO A 146 -12.81 -14.77 -3.25
C PRO A 146 -12.77 -13.31 -2.79
N GLN A 147 -13.89 -12.75 -2.34
CA GLN A 147 -13.98 -11.36 -1.89
C GLN A 147 -14.27 -11.22 -0.39
N ASP A 148 -14.11 -12.30 0.36
CA ASP A 148 -14.15 -12.26 1.83
C ASP A 148 -12.73 -12.18 2.39
N ILE A 149 -12.55 -11.36 3.42
CA ILE A 149 -11.25 -11.14 4.04
C ILE A 149 -11.32 -11.32 5.56
N LEU A 150 -10.17 -11.70 6.10
CA LEU A 150 -9.92 -11.70 7.53
C LEU A 150 -8.91 -10.61 7.84
N ILE A 151 -9.16 -9.84 8.88
CA ILE A 151 -8.23 -8.81 9.34
C ILE A 151 -7.68 -9.19 10.71
N SER A 152 -6.59 -8.53 11.11
CA SER A 152 -6.09 -8.70 12.47
C SER A 152 -7.06 -8.08 13.49
N ARG A 153 -7.05 -8.55 14.73
CA ARG A 153 -7.81 -7.93 15.84
C ARG A 153 -7.52 -6.43 15.93
N HIS A 154 -6.25 -6.06 15.85
CA HIS A 154 -5.84 -4.65 15.86
C HIS A 154 -6.40 -3.86 14.67
N GLY A 155 -6.45 -4.49 13.48
CA GLY A 155 -7.09 -3.91 12.30
C GLY A 155 -8.59 -3.68 12.51
N LEU A 156 -9.29 -4.66 13.08
CA LEU A 156 -10.72 -4.53 13.39
C LEU A 156 -10.99 -3.37 14.35
N GLU A 157 -10.21 -3.25 15.44
CA GLU A 157 -10.29 -2.15 16.40
C GLU A 157 -10.09 -0.78 15.73
N TYR A 158 -9.11 -0.69 14.81
CA TYR A 158 -8.86 0.56 14.10
C TYR A 158 -10.00 0.91 13.12
N ILE A 159 -10.45 -0.04 12.32
CA ILE A 159 -11.55 0.14 11.36
C ILE A 159 -12.86 0.48 12.10
N ALA A 160 -13.08 -0.06 13.32
CA ALA A 160 -14.22 0.31 14.15
C ALA A 160 -14.17 1.79 14.59
N LYS A 161 -12.99 2.33 14.89
CA LYS A 161 -12.82 3.78 15.14
C LYS A 161 -13.17 4.59 13.89
N VAL A 162 -12.78 4.11 12.70
CA VAL A 162 -13.15 4.75 11.43
C VAL A 162 -14.67 4.70 11.21
N ALA A 163 -15.33 3.59 11.53
CA ALA A 163 -16.79 3.47 11.42
C ALA A 163 -17.52 4.50 12.31
N ARG A 164 -17.11 4.63 13.58
CA ARG A 164 -17.63 5.64 14.50
C ARG A 164 -17.35 7.07 14.01
N PHE A 165 -16.19 7.31 13.42
CA PHE A 165 -15.87 8.59 12.75
C PHE A 165 -16.84 8.86 11.59
N ILE A 166 -17.14 7.88 10.75
CA ILE A 166 -18.07 8.01 9.64
C ILE A 166 -19.50 8.31 10.13
N ASP A 167 -19.94 7.62 11.18
CA ASP A 167 -21.25 7.87 11.78
C ASP A 167 -21.37 9.30 12.33
N ASP A 168 -20.36 9.76 13.06
CA ASP A 168 -20.30 11.15 13.52
C ASP A 168 -20.25 12.15 12.35
N LEU A 169 -19.54 11.81 11.27
CA LEU A 169 -19.48 12.63 10.06
C LEU A 169 -20.86 12.74 9.38
N LEU A 170 -21.59 11.64 9.29
CA LEU A 170 -22.94 11.62 8.74
C LEU A 170 -23.89 12.49 9.57
N VAL A 171 -23.86 12.35 10.88
CA VAL A 171 -24.73 13.10 11.79
C VAL A 171 -24.38 14.58 11.84
N ASN A 172 -23.11 14.91 12.16
CA ASN A 172 -22.73 16.28 12.49
C ASN A 172 -22.46 17.16 11.24
N LEU A 173 -22.04 16.55 10.12
CA LEU A 173 -21.67 17.30 8.94
C LEU A 173 -22.74 17.23 7.85
N TYR A 174 -23.32 16.06 7.64
CA TYR A 174 -24.29 15.83 6.55
C TYR A 174 -25.74 15.84 7.01
N GLY A 175 -26.03 15.81 8.32
CA GLY A 175 -27.40 15.76 8.85
C GLY A 175 -28.13 14.46 8.50
N LEU A 176 -27.39 13.38 8.32
CA LEU A 176 -27.91 12.05 7.98
C LEU A 176 -27.85 11.13 9.19
N PRO A 177 -28.69 10.07 9.24
CA PRO A 177 -28.60 9.09 10.30
C PRO A 177 -27.28 8.31 10.24
N PRO A 178 -26.76 7.79 11.40
CA PRO A 178 -25.58 6.96 11.41
C PRO A 178 -25.81 5.66 10.64
N PHE A 179 -24.78 5.19 9.93
CA PHE A 179 -24.85 4.00 9.07
C PHE A 179 -24.39 2.73 9.80
N TYR A 180 -23.18 2.74 10.37
CA TYR A 180 -22.60 1.54 10.96
C TYR A 180 -23.19 1.18 12.30
N LYS A 181 -23.42 2.17 13.15
CA LYS A 181 -23.94 2.01 14.53
C LYS A 181 -23.13 1.01 15.36
N ALA A 182 -21.81 0.97 15.12
CA ALA A 182 -20.92 0.00 15.72
C ALA A 182 -20.67 0.33 17.19
N GLU A 183 -21.29 -0.42 18.10
CA GLU A 183 -21.05 -0.37 19.54
C GLU A 183 -19.81 -1.16 19.91
N LYS A 184 -19.68 -2.37 19.35
CA LYS A 184 -18.52 -3.26 19.46
C LYS A 184 -17.75 -3.33 18.16
N ASP A 185 -16.50 -3.72 18.23
CA ASP A 185 -15.66 -3.82 17.03
C ASP A 185 -16.12 -4.96 16.11
N GLU A 186 -16.69 -6.03 16.68
CA GLU A 186 -17.26 -7.17 15.96
C GLU A 186 -18.52 -6.83 15.13
N ASP A 187 -19.17 -5.71 15.43
CA ASP A 187 -20.33 -5.24 14.64
C ASP A 187 -19.96 -4.91 13.19
N LEU A 188 -18.66 -4.79 12.90
CA LEU A 188 -18.16 -4.60 11.54
C LEU A 188 -18.06 -5.89 10.71
N ILE A 189 -18.30 -7.05 11.31
CA ILE A 189 -18.33 -8.31 10.57
C ILE A 189 -19.56 -8.31 9.65
N GLY A 190 -19.32 -8.62 8.37
CA GLY A 190 -20.33 -8.51 7.31
C GLY A 190 -20.32 -7.19 6.55
N HIS A 191 -19.61 -6.16 7.03
CA HIS A 191 -19.52 -4.87 6.34
C HIS A 191 -18.51 -4.88 5.18
N LEU A 192 -18.78 -4.02 4.21
CA LEU A 192 -17.97 -3.88 3.00
C LEU A 192 -16.78 -2.96 3.22
N VAL A 193 -15.66 -3.41 2.71
CA VAL A 193 -14.39 -2.68 2.65
C VAL A 193 -13.83 -2.70 1.24
N VAL A 194 -12.83 -1.88 0.99
CA VAL A 194 -12.06 -1.92 -0.25
C VAL A 194 -10.59 -2.13 0.09
N GLY A 195 -9.97 -3.06 -0.62
CA GLY A 195 -8.54 -3.32 -0.52
C GLY A 195 -7.78 -2.65 -1.65
N LEU A 196 -6.64 -2.04 -1.35
CA LEU A 196 -5.78 -1.36 -2.30
C LEU A 196 -4.32 -1.74 -2.03
N SER A 197 -3.62 -2.18 -3.06
CA SER A 197 -2.21 -2.51 -2.95
C SER A 197 -1.31 -1.31 -3.26
N PRO A 198 -0.07 -1.27 -2.73
CA PRO A 198 0.90 -0.21 -3.00
C PRO A 198 1.15 -0.01 -4.48
N HIS A 199 1.40 1.24 -4.89
CA HIS A 199 1.69 1.66 -6.26
C HIS A 199 0.60 1.38 -7.28
N THR A 200 -0.60 1.05 -6.84
CA THR A 200 -1.78 0.83 -7.71
C THR A 200 -2.81 1.95 -7.54
N SER A 201 -3.83 1.95 -8.39
CA SER A 201 -4.92 2.93 -8.35
C SER A 201 -6.30 2.26 -8.50
N ALA A 202 -6.33 0.93 -8.52
CA ALA A 202 -7.55 0.15 -8.57
C ALA A 202 -7.74 -0.59 -7.24
N CYS A 203 -8.84 -0.32 -6.57
CA CYS A 203 -9.21 -1.03 -5.36
C CYS A 203 -10.25 -2.12 -5.67
N VAL A 204 -10.26 -3.14 -4.85
CA VAL A 204 -11.15 -4.30 -4.98
C VAL A 204 -12.09 -4.34 -3.79
N LEU A 205 -13.38 -4.49 -4.08
CA LEU A 205 -14.41 -4.63 -3.05
C LEU A 205 -14.26 -5.96 -2.32
N ALA A 206 -14.38 -5.92 -1.00
CA ALA A 206 -14.36 -7.08 -0.12
C ALA A 206 -15.32 -6.94 1.05
N ARG A 207 -15.49 -8.02 1.80
CA ARG A 207 -16.31 -8.07 3.01
C ARG A 207 -15.48 -8.66 4.16
N ILE A 208 -15.54 -8.04 5.33
CA ILE A 208 -14.94 -8.59 6.54
C ILE A 208 -15.82 -9.72 7.05
N ILE A 209 -15.27 -10.93 7.22
CA ILE A 209 -16.02 -12.08 7.75
C ILE A 209 -15.55 -12.56 9.11
N GLY A 210 -14.42 -12.06 9.57
CA GLY A 210 -13.85 -12.43 10.86
C GLY A 210 -12.49 -11.77 11.07
N TYR A 211 -11.86 -12.13 12.18
CA TYR A 211 -10.55 -11.60 12.53
C TYR A 211 -9.69 -12.66 13.22
N THR A 212 -8.37 -12.44 13.17
CA THR A 212 -7.36 -13.32 13.75
C THR A 212 -6.48 -12.57 14.75
N ASP A 213 -5.80 -13.30 15.61
CA ASP A 213 -4.82 -12.71 16.52
C ASP A 213 -3.46 -12.48 15.79
N ALA A 214 -3.24 -13.13 14.66
CA ALA A 214 -2.10 -12.86 13.80
C ALA A 214 -2.23 -11.46 13.18
N ASN A 215 -1.12 -10.71 13.14
CA ASN A 215 -1.12 -9.34 12.58
C ASN A 215 -0.98 -9.35 11.05
N LEU A 216 -1.89 -10.05 10.39
CA LEU A 216 -1.95 -10.25 8.95
C LEU A 216 -3.36 -9.96 8.42
N GLY A 217 -3.43 -9.59 7.14
CA GLY A 217 -4.67 -9.58 6.37
C GLY A 217 -4.76 -10.82 5.51
N TYR A 218 -5.62 -11.77 5.86
CA TYR A 218 -5.83 -12.97 5.04
C TYR A 218 -6.93 -12.76 4.03
N ALA A 219 -6.66 -13.14 2.80
CA ALA A 219 -7.64 -13.14 1.72
C ALA A 219 -7.36 -14.23 0.70
N HIS A 220 -8.37 -14.54 -0.12
CA HIS A 220 -8.21 -15.48 -1.22
C HIS A 220 -7.12 -15.01 -2.20
N PRO A 221 -6.30 -15.90 -2.79
CA PRO A 221 -5.30 -15.54 -3.79
C PRO A 221 -5.87 -14.68 -4.94
N TYR A 222 -7.09 -14.93 -5.38
CA TYR A 222 -7.76 -14.07 -6.36
C TYR A 222 -7.94 -12.63 -5.93
N PHE A 223 -8.16 -12.37 -4.64
CA PHE A 223 -8.28 -11.01 -4.13
C PHE A 223 -6.95 -10.27 -4.20
N HIS A 224 -5.85 -10.93 -3.84
CA HIS A 224 -4.52 -10.33 -3.91
C HIS A 224 -4.11 -10.06 -5.36
N THR A 225 -4.26 -11.02 -6.24
CA THR A 225 -3.89 -10.89 -7.66
C THR A 225 -4.81 -9.95 -8.45
N ALA A 226 -6.08 -9.79 -8.04
CA ALA A 226 -6.96 -8.76 -8.60
C ALA A 226 -6.47 -7.33 -8.32
N LYS A 227 -5.70 -7.13 -7.26
CA LYS A 227 -5.03 -5.87 -6.93
C LYS A 227 -3.68 -5.69 -7.65
N ARG A 228 -3.32 -6.61 -8.54
CA ARG A 228 -2.05 -6.61 -9.28
C ARG A 228 -0.82 -6.70 -8.38
N ARG A 229 -0.93 -7.53 -7.33
CA ARG A 229 0.15 -7.83 -6.38
C ARG A 229 0.30 -9.33 -6.20
N ASN A 230 1.49 -9.72 -5.83
CA ASN A 230 1.83 -11.08 -5.51
C ASN A 230 1.23 -11.48 -4.15
N CYS A 231 1.18 -12.79 -3.89
CA CYS A 231 0.72 -13.32 -2.62
C CYS A 231 1.91 -13.61 -1.67
N ASP A 232 2.91 -12.75 -1.66
CA ASP A 232 4.22 -12.99 -1.02
C ASP A 232 4.48 -12.16 0.24
N GLY A 233 3.46 -11.48 0.76
CA GLY A 233 3.55 -10.70 2.00
C GLY A 233 3.71 -9.19 1.78
N ASP A 234 3.25 -8.67 0.65
CA ASP A 234 3.12 -7.22 0.43
C ASP A 234 2.14 -6.58 1.42
N GLU A 235 2.31 -5.29 1.67
CA GLU A 235 1.34 -4.53 2.44
C GLU A 235 0.13 -4.15 1.59
N ASP A 236 -1.05 -4.29 2.18
CA ASP A 236 -2.32 -3.86 1.59
C ASP A 236 -2.99 -2.83 2.49
N ALA A 237 -3.53 -1.79 1.88
CA ALA A 237 -4.40 -0.84 2.56
C ALA A 237 -5.86 -1.33 2.52
N VAL A 238 -6.49 -1.42 3.69
CA VAL A 238 -7.92 -1.73 3.84
C VAL A 238 -8.64 -0.51 4.37
N MET A 239 -9.75 -0.14 3.76
CA MET A 239 -10.59 0.99 4.18
C MET A 239 -12.08 0.63 4.07
N LEU A 240 -12.91 1.25 4.90
CA LEU A 240 -14.35 1.10 4.78
C LEU A 240 -14.85 1.65 3.43
N LEU A 241 -15.76 0.93 2.79
CA LEU A 241 -16.34 1.38 1.53
C LEU A 241 -16.99 2.77 1.67
N MET A 242 -17.71 3.01 2.77
CA MET A 242 -18.37 4.30 3.01
C MET A 242 -17.34 5.42 3.18
N ASP A 243 -16.19 5.17 3.80
CA ASP A 243 -15.11 6.15 3.93
C ASP A 243 -14.54 6.51 2.54
N ALA A 244 -14.26 5.51 1.71
CA ALA A 244 -13.82 5.73 0.34
C ALA A 244 -14.83 6.54 -0.48
N LEU A 245 -16.12 6.30 -0.30
CA LEU A 245 -17.18 7.03 -1.03
C LEU A 245 -17.37 8.48 -0.54
N LEU A 246 -17.25 8.73 0.78
CA LEU A 246 -17.51 10.04 1.38
C LEU A 246 -16.28 10.96 1.44
N ASN A 247 -15.12 10.40 1.62
CA ASN A 247 -13.92 11.17 1.98
C ASN A 247 -12.85 11.20 0.91
N PHE A 248 -12.81 10.22 -0.01
CA PHE A 248 -11.90 10.26 -1.14
C PHE A 248 -12.10 11.49 -2.01
N SER A 249 -11.01 12.20 -2.31
CA SER A 249 -11.04 13.29 -3.29
C SER A 249 -9.79 13.27 -4.18
N ARG A 250 -10.01 13.11 -5.47
CA ARG A 250 -8.96 13.28 -6.49
C ARG A 250 -8.32 14.68 -6.43
N SER A 251 -9.09 15.69 -6.01
CA SER A 251 -8.60 17.06 -5.91
C SER A 251 -7.53 17.27 -4.84
N TYR A 252 -7.40 16.35 -3.88
CA TYR A 252 -6.34 16.37 -2.87
C TYR A 252 -5.03 15.79 -3.40
N LEU A 253 -5.07 15.03 -4.48
CA LEU A 253 -3.89 14.36 -5.03
C LEU A 253 -3.06 15.32 -5.88
N SER A 254 -1.75 15.11 -5.87
CA SER A 254 -0.82 15.82 -6.74
C SER A 254 -1.06 15.45 -8.21
N THR A 255 -0.91 16.41 -9.11
CA THR A 255 -0.96 16.19 -10.56
C THR A 255 0.29 15.52 -11.13
N LYS A 256 1.36 15.37 -10.33
CA LYS A 256 2.60 14.71 -10.73
C LYS A 256 2.39 13.21 -10.88
N ARG A 257 3.16 12.58 -11.79
CA ARG A 257 3.22 11.12 -11.90
C ARG A 257 3.56 10.51 -10.53
N GLY A 258 2.84 9.50 -10.12
CA GLY A 258 2.94 8.93 -8.77
C GLY A 258 2.07 9.62 -7.71
N GLY A 259 1.60 10.85 -7.93
CA GLY A 259 0.66 11.50 -7.01
C GLY A 259 -0.70 10.81 -6.91
N THR A 260 -1.11 10.11 -7.97
CA THR A 260 -2.35 9.33 -8.05
C THR A 260 -2.15 7.86 -7.70
N MET A 261 -0.92 7.41 -7.46
CA MET A 261 -0.66 6.07 -6.92
C MET A 261 -1.15 5.98 -5.48
N ASP A 262 -1.44 4.78 -5.04
CA ASP A 262 -1.99 4.48 -3.70
C ASP A 262 -3.30 5.22 -3.43
N ALA A 263 -4.14 5.42 -4.45
CA ALA A 263 -5.42 6.10 -4.33
C ALA A 263 -6.53 5.29 -5.02
N PRO A 264 -7.72 5.14 -4.41
CA PRO A 264 -8.80 4.30 -4.92
C PRO A 264 -9.55 5.01 -6.07
N LEU A 265 -8.87 5.22 -7.20
CA LEU A 265 -9.44 5.90 -8.37
C LEU A 265 -10.44 5.04 -9.13
N LEU A 266 -10.27 3.73 -9.09
CA LEU A 266 -11.14 2.74 -9.73
C LEU A 266 -11.56 1.71 -8.67
N LEU A 267 -12.80 1.27 -8.74
CA LEU A 267 -13.36 0.23 -7.88
C LEU A 267 -13.77 -0.97 -8.73
N THR A 268 -13.22 -2.14 -8.41
CA THR A 268 -13.63 -3.43 -8.96
C THR A 268 -14.64 -4.07 -8.00
N PRO A 269 -15.93 -4.12 -8.33
CA PRO A 269 -16.96 -4.65 -7.43
C PRO A 269 -17.03 -6.18 -7.46
N LYS A 270 -16.58 -6.82 -8.54
CA LYS A 270 -16.59 -8.27 -8.73
C LYS A 270 -15.29 -8.73 -9.37
N ILE A 271 -14.67 -9.73 -8.77
CA ILE A 271 -13.46 -10.36 -9.31
C ILE A 271 -13.86 -11.37 -10.41
N ASP A 272 -13.23 -11.26 -11.57
CA ASP A 272 -13.21 -12.30 -12.58
C ASP A 272 -11.86 -13.03 -12.52
N PRO A 273 -11.82 -14.33 -12.19
CA PRO A 273 -10.58 -15.08 -12.11
C PRO A 273 -9.78 -15.14 -13.41
N GLN A 274 -10.41 -14.89 -14.56
CA GLN A 274 -9.72 -14.84 -15.86
C GLN A 274 -8.95 -13.52 -16.07
N GLU A 275 -9.35 -12.44 -15.38
CA GLU A 275 -8.79 -11.09 -15.55
C GLU A 275 -7.78 -10.69 -14.46
N VAL A 276 -7.58 -11.53 -13.43
CA VAL A 276 -6.58 -11.29 -12.38
C VAL A 276 -5.16 -11.53 -12.92
N ASP A 277 -4.14 -11.16 -12.14
CA ASP A 277 -2.75 -11.46 -12.48
C ASP A 277 -2.55 -12.97 -12.61
N ASP A 278 -1.81 -13.42 -13.64
CA ASP A 278 -1.66 -14.81 -14.03
C ASP A 278 -0.79 -15.64 -13.07
N GLU A 279 -0.15 -15.02 -12.10
CA GLU A 279 0.59 -15.72 -11.04
C GLU A 279 -0.29 -16.76 -10.33
N VAL A 280 -1.52 -16.40 -9.98
CA VAL A 280 -2.47 -17.33 -9.33
C VAL A 280 -2.91 -18.47 -10.24
N HIS A 281 -2.84 -18.29 -11.55
CA HIS A 281 -3.22 -19.33 -12.51
C HIS A 281 -2.28 -20.54 -12.48
N GLY A 282 -1.04 -20.36 -12.01
CA GLY A 282 -0.06 -21.42 -11.78
C GLY A 282 -0.20 -22.14 -10.43
N MET A 283 -1.14 -21.73 -9.56
CA MET A 283 -1.37 -22.36 -8.26
C MET A 283 -1.94 -23.76 -8.44
N GLU A 284 -1.45 -24.75 -7.66
CA GLU A 284 -1.98 -26.11 -7.67
C GLU A 284 -3.37 -26.15 -7.01
N ALA A 285 -4.29 -26.85 -7.68
CA ALA A 285 -5.66 -27.09 -7.24
C ALA A 285 -5.86 -28.59 -6.93
N ALA A 286 -5.10 -29.12 -5.98
CA ALA A 286 -5.10 -30.55 -5.63
C ALA A 286 -4.88 -30.77 -4.14
N ARG A 287 -5.57 -31.74 -3.54
CA ARG A 287 -5.38 -32.10 -2.13
C ARG A 287 -4.09 -32.89 -1.86
N LYS A 288 -3.63 -33.66 -2.84
CA LYS A 288 -2.43 -34.49 -2.72
C LYS A 288 -1.70 -34.48 -4.04
N TYR A 289 -0.38 -34.51 -3.97
CA TYR A 289 0.44 -34.77 -5.14
C TYR A 289 0.32 -36.22 -5.54
N PRO A 290 0.25 -36.55 -6.84
CA PRO A 290 0.28 -37.91 -7.32
C PRO A 290 1.66 -38.54 -7.10
N LEU A 291 1.73 -39.90 -7.09
CA LEU A 291 2.98 -40.61 -6.85
C LEU A 291 4.06 -40.24 -7.88
N GLU A 292 3.65 -40.06 -9.12
CA GLU A 292 4.52 -39.63 -10.23
C GLU A 292 5.26 -38.32 -9.97
N PHE A 293 4.67 -37.44 -9.18
CA PHE A 293 5.33 -36.19 -8.76
C PHE A 293 6.55 -36.47 -7.89
N TYR A 294 6.42 -37.36 -6.90
CA TYR A 294 7.53 -37.72 -6.01
C TYR A 294 8.62 -38.50 -6.75
N GLU A 295 8.23 -39.39 -7.66
CA GLU A 295 9.18 -40.14 -8.50
C GLU A 295 9.92 -39.22 -9.46
N ALA A 296 9.28 -38.17 -9.96
CA ALA A 296 9.92 -37.16 -10.79
C ALA A 296 10.89 -36.30 -9.96
N CYS A 297 10.54 -35.96 -8.72
CA CYS A 297 11.43 -35.26 -7.80
C CYS A 297 12.72 -36.06 -7.51
N GLU A 298 12.60 -37.38 -7.29
CA GLU A 298 13.78 -38.26 -7.10
C GLU A 298 14.70 -38.28 -8.31
N LYS A 299 14.13 -38.20 -9.51
CA LYS A 299 14.86 -38.16 -10.78
C LYS A 299 15.35 -36.76 -11.16
N LEU A 300 15.04 -35.73 -10.36
CA LEU A 300 15.31 -34.33 -10.64
C LEU A 300 14.71 -33.89 -12.00
N SER A 301 13.54 -34.42 -12.34
CA SER A 301 12.84 -34.09 -13.59
C SER A 301 12.36 -32.65 -13.58
N TYR A 302 12.16 -32.09 -14.78
CA TYR A 302 11.61 -30.74 -14.92
C TYR A 302 10.14 -30.71 -14.41
N PRO A 303 9.71 -29.69 -13.64
CA PRO A 303 8.36 -29.66 -13.03
C PRO A 303 7.21 -29.80 -14.03
N GLY A 304 7.37 -29.35 -15.27
CA GLY A 304 6.37 -29.47 -16.33
C GLY A 304 6.17 -30.88 -16.89
N GLU A 305 7.02 -31.85 -16.52
CA GLU A 305 6.88 -33.26 -16.94
C GLU A 305 5.76 -33.99 -16.19
N VAL A 306 5.40 -33.52 -14.98
CA VAL A 306 4.28 -34.05 -14.22
C VAL A 306 3.07 -33.14 -14.39
N ARG A 307 1.96 -33.71 -14.87
CA ARG A 307 0.71 -32.98 -15.05
C ARG A 307 -0.02 -32.85 -13.71
N LEU A 308 0.09 -31.69 -13.08
CA LEU A 308 -0.72 -31.29 -11.94
C LEU A 308 -1.94 -30.49 -12.41
N ARG A 309 -3.05 -30.61 -11.67
CA ARG A 309 -4.22 -29.75 -11.88
C ARG A 309 -3.88 -28.36 -11.33
N LEU A 310 -3.97 -27.36 -12.16
CA LEU A 310 -3.69 -25.96 -11.80
C LEU A 310 -4.98 -25.13 -11.88
N VAL A 311 -4.98 -23.97 -11.25
CA VAL A 311 -6.11 -23.01 -11.31
C VAL A 311 -6.47 -22.66 -12.74
N LYS A 312 -5.49 -22.50 -13.64
CA LYS A 312 -5.72 -22.25 -15.09
C LYS A 312 -6.59 -23.31 -15.77
N ASP A 313 -6.57 -24.54 -15.28
CA ASP A 313 -7.40 -25.63 -15.83
C ASP A 313 -8.88 -25.52 -15.43
N LEU A 314 -9.18 -24.67 -14.44
CA LEU A 314 -10.51 -24.41 -13.90
C LEU A 314 -11.16 -23.15 -14.45
N LEU A 315 -10.37 -22.24 -15.04
CA LEU A 315 -10.85 -20.94 -15.52
C LEU A 315 -12.00 -21.10 -16.53
N GLY A 316 -13.02 -20.28 -16.39
CA GLY A 316 -14.23 -20.32 -17.21
C GLY A 316 -15.21 -21.45 -16.86
N LYS A 317 -14.93 -22.24 -15.83
CA LYS A 317 -15.81 -23.29 -15.31
C LYS A 317 -16.36 -22.90 -13.94
N PRO A 318 -17.49 -23.46 -13.49
CA PRO A 318 -18.03 -23.19 -12.14
C PRO A 318 -17.01 -23.46 -11.04
N GLU A 319 -16.19 -24.49 -11.19
CA GLU A 319 -15.18 -24.95 -10.25
C GLU A 319 -14.05 -23.94 -10.03
N GLN A 320 -13.92 -22.93 -10.87
CA GLN A 320 -12.92 -21.88 -10.68
C GLN A 320 -13.03 -21.14 -9.33
N TYR A 321 -14.20 -21.17 -8.70
CA TYR A 321 -14.46 -20.53 -7.41
C TYR A 321 -14.51 -21.53 -6.24
N GLU A 322 -14.80 -22.80 -6.47
CA GLU A 322 -15.25 -23.73 -5.42
C GLU A 322 -14.32 -24.92 -5.21
N ASP A 323 -13.58 -25.34 -6.23
CA ASP A 323 -12.80 -26.57 -6.18
C ASP A 323 -11.29 -26.33 -6.01
N LEU A 324 -10.94 -25.31 -5.24
CA LEU A 324 -9.57 -25.00 -4.86
C LEU A 324 -9.21 -25.73 -3.56
N ASN A 325 -8.85 -26.99 -3.69
CA ASN A 325 -8.49 -27.83 -2.56
C ASN A 325 -7.12 -27.43 -1.99
N PHE A 326 -7.02 -27.41 -0.66
CA PHE A 326 -5.74 -27.23 0.02
C PHE A 326 -4.97 -28.57 0.13
N MET A 327 -3.65 -28.47 0.18
CA MET A 327 -2.74 -29.61 0.21
C MET A 327 -2.46 -30.11 1.62
N PHE A 328 -2.34 -29.21 2.58
CA PHE A 328 -1.90 -29.48 3.94
C PHE A 328 -2.89 -28.95 4.96
N ASP A 329 -3.11 -29.75 6.00
CA ASP A 329 -3.83 -29.28 7.18
C ASP A 329 -2.90 -28.41 8.03
N THR A 330 -3.34 -27.19 8.36
CA THR A 330 -2.58 -26.27 9.19
C THR A 330 -2.97 -26.40 10.67
N ALA A 331 -2.02 -26.15 11.57
CA ALA A 331 -2.31 -26.21 13.00
C ALA A 331 -3.28 -25.12 13.44
N THR A 332 -2.96 -23.85 13.13
CA THR A 332 -3.84 -22.70 13.39
C THR A 332 -3.35 -21.46 12.67
N LEU A 333 -4.27 -20.60 12.22
CA LEU A 333 -3.97 -19.28 11.64
C LEU A 333 -3.39 -18.30 12.69
N ASN A 334 -3.63 -18.55 13.96
CA ASN A 334 -3.24 -17.67 15.07
C ASN A 334 -1.86 -18.02 15.68
N ALA A 335 -1.19 -19.08 15.22
CA ALA A 335 0.10 -19.51 15.78
C ALA A 335 1.30 -18.69 15.28
N GLY A 336 1.12 -17.80 14.34
CA GLY A 336 2.17 -16.96 13.79
C GLY A 336 2.65 -15.87 14.77
N PRO A 337 3.82 -15.28 14.53
CA PRO A 337 4.29 -14.15 15.33
C PRO A 337 3.37 -12.93 15.16
N MET A 338 3.14 -12.20 16.24
CA MET A 338 2.32 -10.98 16.24
C MET A 338 2.96 -9.83 15.45
N VAL A 339 4.27 -9.85 15.31
CA VAL A 339 5.05 -8.85 14.56
C VAL A 339 6.08 -9.58 13.73
N THR A 340 6.16 -9.23 12.43
CA THR A 340 7.19 -9.81 11.56
C THR A 340 8.59 -9.41 12.02
N ASN A 341 9.52 -10.35 12.01
CA ASN A 341 10.92 -10.08 12.33
C ASN A 341 11.55 -9.08 11.35
N TYR A 342 11.06 -9.01 10.13
CA TYR A 342 11.54 -8.07 9.12
C TYR A 342 11.44 -6.60 9.58
N ILE A 343 10.38 -6.24 10.30
CA ILE A 343 10.20 -4.88 10.87
C ILE A 343 11.16 -4.63 12.04
N ARG A 344 11.53 -5.68 12.79
CA ARG A 344 12.41 -5.58 13.96
C ARG A 344 13.88 -5.46 13.61
N LEU A 345 14.26 -5.85 12.40
CA LEU A 345 15.64 -5.79 11.93
C LEU A 345 15.92 -4.40 11.34
N ASP A 346 16.90 -3.71 11.90
CA ASP A 346 17.15 -2.30 11.60
C ASP A 346 17.91 -2.08 10.28
N SER A 347 18.72 -3.05 9.87
CA SER A 347 19.61 -2.90 8.73
C SER A 347 19.41 -3.97 7.65
N ILE A 348 19.72 -3.60 6.39
CA ILE A 348 19.70 -4.55 5.27
C ILE A 348 20.64 -5.77 5.49
N PRO A 349 21.87 -5.60 5.99
CA PRO A 349 22.69 -6.76 6.32
C PRO A 349 22.04 -7.74 7.30
N GLU A 350 21.43 -7.25 8.39
CA GLU A 350 20.75 -8.09 9.37
C GLU A 350 19.56 -8.84 8.76
N LYS A 351 18.80 -8.19 7.87
CA LYS A 351 17.67 -8.82 7.15
C LYS A 351 18.16 -9.98 6.27
N ILE A 352 19.22 -9.75 5.50
CA ILE A 352 19.81 -10.77 4.63
C ILE A 352 20.39 -11.93 5.46
N GLU A 353 21.10 -11.62 6.55
CA GLU A 353 21.64 -12.65 7.44
C GLU A 353 20.54 -13.51 8.06
N ALA A 354 19.42 -12.90 8.45
CA ALA A 354 18.26 -13.62 8.99
C ALA A 354 17.59 -14.50 7.94
N GLU A 355 17.44 -14.03 6.70
CA GLU A 355 16.90 -14.82 5.59
C GLU A 355 17.79 -16.03 5.27
N PHE A 356 19.10 -15.81 5.18
CA PHE A 356 20.05 -16.91 4.92
C PHE A 356 20.17 -17.89 6.09
N ALA A 357 19.94 -17.46 7.32
CA ALA A 357 19.81 -18.37 8.46
C ALA A 357 18.58 -19.29 8.32
N LEU A 358 17.49 -18.80 7.74
CA LEU A 358 16.33 -19.66 7.40
C LEU A 358 16.68 -20.65 6.28
N HIS A 359 17.40 -20.23 5.23
CA HIS A 359 17.85 -21.12 4.16
C HIS A 359 18.64 -22.32 4.71
N ALA A 360 19.48 -22.12 5.71
CA ALA A 360 20.24 -23.19 6.33
C ALA A 360 19.38 -24.26 7.05
N LEU A 361 18.15 -23.90 7.42
CA LEU A 361 17.18 -24.81 8.04
C LEU A 361 16.33 -25.57 7.03
N ILE A 362 16.31 -25.12 5.76
CA ILE A 362 15.46 -25.70 4.71
C ILE A 362 16.31 -26.61 3.83
N ARG A 363 16.09 -27.92 3.91
CA ARG A 363 16.87 -28.93 3.14
C ARG A 363 16.78 -28.79 1.63
N ALA A 364 15.69 -28.22 1.12
CA ALA A 364 15.47 -28.01 -0.31
C ALA A 364 16.17 -26.77 -0.89
N VAL A 365 16.79 -25.94 -0.05
CA VAL A 365 17.48 -24.71 -0.48
C VAL A 365 19.00 -24.91 -0.48
N ASP A 366 19.62 -24.73 -1.64
CA ASP A 366 21.05 -24.55 -1.77
C ASP A 366 21.42 -23.08 -1.48
N SER A 367 21.86 -22.82 -0.25
CA SER A 367 22.21 -21.47 0.20
C SER A 367 23.35 -20.85 -0.63
N ARG A 368 24.25 -21.65 -1.19
CA ARG A 368 25.34 -21.18 -2.03
C ARG A 368 24.79 -20.69 -3.38
N ASP A 369 23.95 -21.49 -4.06
CA ASP A 369 23.32 -21.11 -5.31
C ASP A 369 22.41 -19.89 -5.11
N ALA A 370 21.65 -19.86 -4.02
CA ALA A 370 20.81 -18.71 -3.67
C ALA A 370 21.64 -17.43 -3.49
N ALA A 371 22.77 -17.50 -2.78
CA ALA A 371 23.68 -16.37 -2.58
C ALA A 371 24.28 -15.86 -3.91
N GLU A 372 24.72 -16.79 -4.77
CA GLU A 372 25.27 -16.43 -6.08
C GLU A 372 24.23 -15.71 -6.94
N ARG A 373 23.01 -16.26 -7.05
CA ARG A 373 21.91 -15.69 -7.81
C ARG A 373 21.49 -14.33 -7.26
N LEU A 374 21.37 -14.17 -5.96
CA LEU A 374 21.00 -12.91 -5.31
C LEU A 374 22.00 -11.80 -5.64
N ILE A 375 23.29 -12.10 -5.55
CA ILE A 375 24.33 -11.12 -5.90
C ILE A 375 24.30 -10.77 -7.38
N LEU A 376 24.19 -11.76 -8.28
CA LEU A 376 24.26 -11.54 -9.72
C LEU A 376 23.00 -10.87 -10.29
N SER A 377 21.80 -11.29 -9.83
CA SER A 377 20.54 -10.86 -10.41
C SER A 377 19.94 -9.62 -9.72
N HIS A 378 20.33 -9.35 -8.47
CA HIS A 378 19.77 -8.25 -7.70
C HIS A 378 20.81 -7.24 -7.21
N PHE A 379 21.79 -7.65 -6.40
CA PHE A 379 22.66 -6.70 -5.71
C PHE A 379 23.59 -5.94 -6.67
N ILE A 380 24.26 -6.61 -7.57
CA ILE A 380 25.13 -5.96 -8.56
C ILE A 380 24.34 -5.07 -9.52
N PRO A 381 23.20 -5.49 -10.10
CA PRO A 381 22.35 -4.61 -10.89
C PRO A 381 21.84 -3.38 -10.13
N ASP A 382 21.46 -3.52 -8.86
CA ASP A 382 21.01 -2.39 -8.03
C ASP A 382 22.14 -1.39 -7.78
N ILE A 383 23.35 -1.86 -7.42
CA ILE A 383 24.52 -0.99 -7.20
C ILE A 383 24.82 -0.20 -8.48
N TYR A 384 24.92 -0.86 -9.64
CA TYR A 384 25.18 -0.17 -10.90
C TYR A 384 24.03 0.74 -11.32
N GLY A 385 22.78 0.35 -11.08
CA GLY A 385 21.61 1.18 -11.35
C GLY A 385 21.65 2.48 -10.55
N ASN A 386 21.95 2.38 -9.26
CA ASN A 386 22.09 3.53 -8.36
C ASN A 386 23.30 4.41 -8.72
N LEU A 387 24.43 3.82 -9.08
CA LEU A 387 25.63 4.56 -9.51
C LEU A 387 25.37 5.36 -10.78
N ARG A 388 24.72 4.76 -11.78
CA ARG A 388 24.30 5.46 -13.00
C ARG A 388 23.29 6.59 -12.70
N SER A 389 22.35 6.32 -11.84
CA SER A 389 21.34 7.29 -11.44
C SER A 389 21.95 8.43 -10.62
N PHE A 390 22.94 8.16 -9.78
CA PHE A 390 23.71 9.18 -9.06
C PHE A 390 24.38 10.15 -10.04
N SER A 391 25.06 9.64 -11.08
CA SER A 391 25.76 10.49 -12.05
C SER A 391 24.83 11.34 -12.93
N ARG A 392 23.54 10.98 -13.04
CA ARG A 392 22.53 11.65 -13.88
C ARG A 392 21.53 12.49 -13.10
N GLN A 393 21.46 12.36 -11.76
CA GLN A 393 20.46 13.04 -10.96
C GLN A 393 20.68 14.55 -10.91
N GLY A 394 19.57 15.29 -10.73
CA GLY A 394 19.60 16.72 -10.42
C GLY A 394 19.64 16.96 -8.91
N PHE A 395 20.06 18.16 -8.54
CA PHE A 395 20.01 18.65 -7.17
C PHE A 395 18.61 19.17 -6.89
N ARG A 396 17.99 18.72 -5.81
CA ARG A 396 16.60 19.05 -5.46
C ARG A 396 16.53 19.86 -4.17
N CYS A 397 15.76 20.95 -4.22
CA CYS A 397 15.40 21.69 -3.01
C CYS A 397 14.41 20.91 -2.15
N VAL A 398 14.66 20.82 -0.83
CA VAL A 398 13.78 20.10 0.13
C VAL A 398 12.46 20.82 0.32
N ASP A 399 12.47 22.16 0.27
CA ASP A 399 11.31 22.98 0.63
C ASP A 399 10.36 23.22 -0.55
N CYS A 400 10.90 23.63 -1.72
CA CYS A 400 10.06 23.95 -2.89
C CYS A 400 10.12 22.95 -4.04
N ASN A 401 10.88 21.84 -3.90
CA ASN A 401 11.07 20.82 -4.93
C ASN A 401 11.69 21.31 -6.27
N GLU A 402 12.27 22.50 -6.31
CA GLU A 402 12.99 22.98 -7.48
C GLU A 402 14.18 22.07 -7.78
N ILE A 403 14.38 21.73 -9.07
CA ILE A 403 15.45 20.82 -9.52
C ILE A 403 16.50 21.60 -10.30
N TYR A 404 17.73 21.46 -9.88
CA TYR A 404 18.90 22.07 -10.50
C TYR A 404 19.78 21.01 -11.14
N ARG A 405 20.25 21.25 -12.36
CA ARG A 405 21.27 20.40 -12.99
C ARG A 405 22.61 20.44 -12.26
N ARG A 406 22.95 21.61 -11.68
CA ARG A 406 24.12 21.84 -10.85
C ARG A 406 23.71 22.61 -9.60
N PRO A 407 24.37 22.39 -8.46
CA PRO A 407 24.04 23.17 -7.27
C PRO A 407 24.28 24.66 -7.53
N PRO A 408 23.36 25.54 -7.11
CA PRO A 408 23.61 26.99 -7.15
C PRO A 408 24.86 27.35 -6.37
N LEU A 409 25.64 28.31 -6.88
CA LEU A 409 26.89 28.72 -6.26
C LEU A 409 26.72 29.26 -4.82
N ILE A 410 25.53 29.78 -4.51
CA ILE A 410 25.18 30.25 -3.15
C ILE A 410 24.96 29.11 -2.14
N GLY A 411 25.03 27.83 -2.56
CA GLY A 411 24.81 26.65 -1.72
C GLY A 411 23.38 26.43 -1.23
N LYS A 412 22.43 27.26 -1.68
CA LYS A 412 21.02 27.22 -1.30
C LYS A 412 20.13 27.35 -2.54
N CYS A 413 18.86 26.99 -2.38
CA CYS A 413 17.87 27.15 -3.44
C CYS A 413 17.75 28.65 -3.83
N SER A 414 17.95 28.96 -5.11
CA SER A 414 17.82 30.33 -5.61
C SER A 414 16.37 30.82 -5.62
N ARG A 415 15.40 29.93 -5.54
CA ARG A 415 13.97 30.24 -5.51
C ARG A 415 13.44 30.53 -4.11
N CYS A 416 13.78 29.73 -3.11
CA CYS A 416 13.20 29.81 -1.76
C CYS A 416 14.24 29.87 -0.63
N GLY A 417 15.54 29.81 -0.94
CA GLY A 417 16.60 29.78 0.07
C GLY A 417 16.76 28.44 0.80
N GLY A 418 15.96 27.46 0.49
CA GLY A 418 15.94 26.15 1.13
C GLY A 418 17.16 25.28 0.84
N LYS A 419 17.34 24.21 1.63
CA LYS A 419 18.45 23.26 1.51
C LYS A 419 18.33 22.43 0.23
N ILE A 420 19.45 22.20 -0.44
CA ILE A 420 19.54 21.39 -1.66
C ILE A 420 20.20 20.07 -1.32
N LEU A 421 19.60 18.97 -1.76
CA LEU A 421 20.08 17.60 -1.55
C LEU A 421 20.10 16.81 -2.85
N LEU A 422 20.96 15.79 -2.88
CA LEU A 422 20.89 14.68 -3.84
C LEU A 422 19.88 13.64 -3.35
N THR A 423 19.08 13.09 -4.26
CA THR A 423 18.11 12.03 -3.94
C THR A 423 18.83 10.71 -3.69
N ILE A 424 19.86 10.42 -4.50
CA ILE A 424 20.70 9.23 -4.35
C ILE A 424 22.03 9.67 -3.74
N ASN A 425 22.42 9.04 -2.66
CA ASN A 425 23.65 9.31 -1.92
C ASN A 425 24.56 8.07 -1.87
N LYS A 426 25.79 8.24 -1.37
CA LYS A 426 26.78 7.16 -1.22
C LYS A 426 26.22 5.94 -0.49
N GLY A 427 25.55 6.15 0.65
CA GLY A 427 24.99 5.05 1.44
C GLY A 427 23.94 4.22 0.69
N GLY A 428 23.12 4.86 -0.15
CA GLY A 428 22.16 4.14 -1.00
C GLY A 428 22.81 3.29 -2.08
N ILE A 429 23.99 3.69 -2.57
CA ILE A 429 24.75 2.91 -3.55
C ILE A 429 25.48 1.74 -2.89
N GLU A 430 26.06 1.97 -1.71
CA GLU A 430 26.88 0.98 -1.00
C GLU A 430 26.05 -0.04 -0.20
N LYS A 431 24.73 0.14 -0.09
CA LYS A 431 23.88 -0.64 0.84
C LYS A 431 24.02 -2.16 0.73
N TYR A 432 24.28 -2.68 -0.49
CA TYR A 432 24.48 -4.10 -0.72
C TYR A 432 25.94 -4.53 -0.87
N LEU A 433 26.88 -3.59 -1.02
CA LEU A 433 28.27 -3.92 -1.34
C LEU A 433 28.95 -4.73 -0.23
N LYS A 434 28.88 -4.24 1.01
CA LYS A 434 29.52 -4.90 2.16
C LYS A 434 28.96 -6.29 2.42
N VAL A 435 27.63 -6.43 2.37
CA VAL A 435 26.98 -7.73 2.57
C VAL A 435 27.32 -8.69 1.44
N SER A 436 27.37 -8.23 0.18
CA SER A 436 27.78 -9.06 -0.95
C SER A 436 29.23 -9.57 -0.82
N MET A 437 30.14 -8.72 -0.39
CA MET A 437 31.55 -9.12 -0.15
C MET A 437 31.64 -10.20 0.94
N LYS A 438 30.92 -10.03 2.05
CA LYS A 438 30.85 -11.04 3.11
C LYS A 438 30.24 -12.35 2.60
N MET A 439 29.15 -12.32 1.87
CA MET A 439 28.50 -13.52 1.32
C MET A 439 29.40 -14.29 0.36
N VAL A 440 30.22 -13.60 -0.44
CA VAL A 440 31.17 -14.28 -1.35
C VAL A 440 32.16 -15.14 -0.55
N ASP A 441 32.63 -14.66 0.59
CA ASP A 441 33.56 -15.40 1.45
C ASP A 441 32.82 -16.48 2.25
N ASP A 442 31.68 -16.17 2.87
CA ASP A 442 30.92 -17.09 3.72
C ASP A 442 30.39 -18.31 2.96
N TYR A 443 29.95 -18.13 1.72
CA TYR A 443 29.38 -19.19 0.87
C TYR A 443 30.37 -19.74 -0.17
N ALA A 444 31.66 -19.40 -0.08
CA ALA A 444 32.74 -19.84 -0.99
C ALA A 444 32.32 -19.70 -2.48
N LEU A 445 31.82 -18.52 -2.85
CA LEU A 445 31.35 -18.23 -4.20
C LEU A 445 32.54 -18.09 -5.18
N PRO A 446 32.30 -18.14 -6.52
CA PRO A 446 33.37 -18.09 -7.51
C PRO A 446 34.26 -16.86 -7.36
N ALA A 447 35.58 -17.06 -7.51
CA ALA A 447 36.57 -15.98 -7.41
C ALA A 447 36.30 -14.81 -8.38
N TYR A 448 35.73 -15.09 -9.53
CA TYR A 448 35.30 -14.08 -10.48
C TYR A 448 34.29 -13.10 -9.87
N LEU A 449 33.35 -13.60 -9.06
CA LEU A 449 32.34 -12.75 -8.42
C LEU A 449 32.98 -11.82 -7.41
N LYS A 450 33.95 -12.32 -6.62
CA LYS A 450 34.74 -11.51 -5.70
C LYS A 450 35.49 -10.38 -6.43
N GLN A 451 36.15 -10.72 -7.53
CA GLN A 451 36.87 -9.73 -8.34
C GLN A 451 35.92 -8.66 -8.91
N ARG A 452 34.75 -9.07 -9.37
CA ARG A 452 33.73 -8.16 -9.88
C ARG A 452 33.24 -7.17 -8.82
N LEU A 453 32.97 -7.63 -7.62
CA LEU A 453 32.58 -6.78 -6.49
C LEU A 453 33.71 -5.82 -6.07
N GLN A 454 34.97 -6.28 -6.07
CA GLN A 454 36.11 -5.43 -5.81
C GLN A 454 36.29 -4.33 -6.86
N LEU A 455 35.99 -4.61 -8.13
CA LEU A 455 35.98 -3.59 -9.18
C LEU A 455 34.89 -2.54 -8.94
N VAL A 456 33.68 -2.99 -8.59
CA VAL A 456 32.58 -2.09 -8.22
C VAL A 456 32.94 -1.24 -7.01
N GLU A 457 33.59 -1.81 -5.99
CA GLU A 457 34.05 -1.06 -4.82
C GLU A 457 35.04 0.05 -5.20
N ARG A 458 35.99 -0.26 -6.07
CA ARG A 458 36.95 0.72 -6.60
C ARG A 458 36.27 1.82 -7.40
N GLU A 459 35.29 1.47 -8.23
CA GLU A 459 34.50 2.44 -8.99
C GLU A 459 33.75 3.38 -8.06
N ILE A 460 33.10 2.86 -7.02
CA ILE A 460 32.41 3.69 -6.01
C ILE A 460 33.42 4.59 -5.28
N LYS A 461 34.55 4.06 -4.86
CA LYS A 461 35.62 4.85 -4.22
C LYS A 461 36.10 5.98 -5.10
N SER A 462 36.32 5.72 -6.39
CA SER A 462 36.76 6.77 -7.33
C SER A 462 35.74 7.89 -7.51
N VAL A 463 34.44 7.61 -7.33
CA VAL A 463 33.38 8.62 -7.43
C VAL A 463 33.24 9.47 -6.16
N PHE A 464 33.42 8.86 -4.97
CA PHE A 464 33.10 9.50 -3.69
C PHE A 464 34.30 9.86 -2.82
N GLU A 465 35.40 9.14 -3.00
CA GLU A 465 36.65 9.35 -2.24
C GLU A 465 37.69 9.97 -3.14
N ASP A 466 37.21 10.76 -4.14
CA ASP A 466 38.11 11.51 -4.97
C ASP A 466 39.13 12.19 -4.04
N GLU A 467 40.36 11.81 -4.28
CA GLU A 467 41.49 12.32 -3.58
C GLU A 467 41.22 13.79 -3.32
N LYS A 468 41.17 14.20 -2.06
CA LYS A 468 41.56 15.54 -1.70
C LYS A 468 42.97 15.63 -2.28
N VAL A 469 43.09 16.02 -3.54
CA VAL A 469 44.29 16.58 -4.06
C VAL A 469 44.57 17.70 -3.07
N GLN A 470 45.41 17.40 -2.11
CA GLN A 470 46.01 18.41 -1.30
C GLN A 470 46.66 19.28 -2.37
N GLN A 471 46.01 20.37 -2.65
CA GLN A 471 46.57 21.44 -3.46
C GLN A 471 47.82 21.86 -2.68
N LYS A 472 48.93 21.17 -3.02
CA LYS A 472 50.23 21.54 -2.47
C LYS A 472 50.42 22.96 -2.87
N GLY A 473 50.48 23.87 -1.89
CA GLY A 473 50.80 25.25 -2.15
C GLY A 473 52.19 25.32 -2.80
N LEU A 474 52.43 26.33 -3.59
CA LEU A 474 53.80 26.59 -4.11
C LEU A 474 54.88 26.55 -3.04
N SER A 475 54.53 26.83 -1.77
CA SER A 475 55.36 26.67 -0.59
C SER A 475 55.80 25.24 -0.26
N ASP A 476 55.13 24.24 -0.75
CA ASP A 476 55.48 22.81 -0.54
C ASP A 476 56.52 22.32 -1.53
N PHE A 477 56.90 23.16 -2.51
CA PHE A 477 57.94 22.90 -3.50
C PHE A 477 59.19 23.81 -3.34
N MET A 478 59.18 24.66 -2.32
CA MET A 478 60.35 25.46 -1.88
C MET A 478 60.92 24.85 -0.61
#